data_3dccc2b56b8d6fd9f18b10597df0f973
#
_entry.id   3dccc2b56b8d6fd9f18b10597df0f973
#
_cell.length_a   1.000
_cell.length_b   1.000
_cell.length_c   1.000
_cell.angle_alpha   90.00
_cell.angle_beta   90.00
_cell.angle_gamma   90.00
#
_symmetry.space_group_name_H-M   'P 1'
#
loop_
_entity.id
_entity.type
_entity.pdbx_description
1 polymer ?
#
loop_
_entity_poly.entity_id
_entity_poly.type
_entity_poly.pdbx_seq_one_letter_code
_entity_poly.pdbx_strand_id
1 'polypeptide(L)'
;MNDVKITLLTHSKEFTKRSNTGRLVLDILGVRAEQIPWERTSPPVRLLEEIEAGGVALVYPGSSDEPESDLTGLSHFIIIDSTWHEARKIHQKSPYLQMVRRISLKPPGKSRYNLRKNQKESGLCTAECVIELLRSTGNMTTAERLQERFLAFIRPEKGPGVGEIRPTQSAMS
;
A
#
# COMPACT_ATOMS: atom_id res chain seq x y z
N MET A 1 -10.21 4.54 -18.82
CA MET A 1 -9.33 3.95 -17.82
C MET A 1 -8.04 4.73 -17.74
N ASN A 2 -7.74 5.25 -16.58
CA ASN A 2 -6.55 6.08 -16.41
C ASN A 2 -5.37 5.25 -15.95
N ASP A 3 -4.21 5.55 -16.53
CA ASP A 3 -2.98 4.92 -16.05
C ASP A 3 -2.62 5.53 -14.71
N VAL A 4 -2.57 4.68 -13.70
CA VAL A 4 -2.23 5.09 -12.35
C VAL A 4 -0.79 4.68 -12.06
N LYS A 5 -0.01 5.63 -11.56
CA LYS A 5 1.35 5.37 -11.12
C LYS A 5 1.38 5.34 -9.60
N ILE A 6 2.07 4.38 -9.05
CA ILE A 6 2.19 4.20 -7.59
C ILE A 6 3.66 4.32 -7.21
N THR A 7 3.95 5.19 -6.25
CA THR A 7 5.28 5.26 -5.65
C THR A 7 5.17 4.79 -4.21
N LEU A 8 5.88 3.72 -3.89
CA LEU A 8 5.96 3.21 -2.52
C LEU A 8 7.18 3.83 -1.86
N LEU A 9 6.92 4.74 -0.93
CA LEU A 9 8.00 5.35 -0.16
C LEU A 9 8.22 4.46 1.07
N THR A 10 9.27 3.69 1.03
CA THR A 10 9.44 2.54 1.91
C THR A 10 10.50 2.79 2.98
N HIS A 11 10.10 2.59 4.24
CA HIS A 11 11.04 2.66 5.35
C HIS A 11 12.06 1.53 5.23
N SER A 12 13.32 1.80 5.59
CA SER A 12 14.40 0.82 5.43
C SER A 12 14.09 -0.53 6.07
N LYS A 13 13.40 -0.53 7.18
CA LYS A 13 13.05 -1.77 7.88
C LYS A 13 12.09 -2.65 7.09
N GLU A 14 11.33 -2.07 6.16
CA GLU A 14 10.32 -2.83 5.42
C GLU A 14 10.91 -3.68 4.31
N PHE A 15 12.10 -3.32 3.82
CA PHE A 15 12.69 -4.04 2.69
C PHE A 15 12.97 -5.51 2.98
N THR A 16 13.24 -5.84 4.24
CA THR A 16 13.56 -7.21 4.62
C THR A 16 12.42 -7.95 5.29
N LYS A 17 11.29 -7.29 5.51
CA LYS A 17 10.16 -7.94 6.18
C LYS A 17 9.40 -8.86 5.24
N ARG A 18 9.19 -10.09 5.65
CA ARG A 18 8.36 -11.03 4.90
C ARG A 18 6.90 -10.57 4.85
N SER A 19 6.49 -9.82 5.84
CA SER A 19 5.11 -9.34 5.94
C SER A 19 4.84 -8.12 5.08
N ASN A 20 5.85 -7.60 4.38
CA ASN A 20 5.65 -6.42 3.53
C ASN A 20 4.84 -6.77 2.29
N THR A 21 3.71 -6.11 2.12
CA THR A 21 2.83 -6.36 0.98
C THR A 21 3.14 -5.47 -0.22
N GLY A 22 4.07 -4.52 -0.06
CA GLY A 22 4.46 -3.64 -1.16
C GLY A 22 5.02 -4.40 -2.35
N ARG A 23 5.72 -5.51 -2.11
CA ARG A 23 6.26 -6.31 -3.21
C ARG A 23 5.17 -6.90 -4.10
N LEU A 24 3.99 -7.15 -3.54
CA LEU A 24 2.87 -7.64 -4.34
C LEU A 24 2.40 -6.56 -5.32
N VAL A 25 2.42 -5.32 -4.87
CA VAL A 25 2.08 -4.19 -5.71
C VAL A 25 3.05 -4.08 -6.88
N LEU A 26 4.35 -4.21 -6.59
CA LEU A 26 5.38 -4.15 -7.64
C LEU A 26 5.20 -5.28 -8.65
N ASP A 27 4.89 -6.49 -8.16
CA ASP A 27 4.68 -7.64 -9.04
C ASP A 27 3.52 -7.44 -10.00
N ILE A 28 2.42 -6.88 -9.51
CA ILE A 28 1.20 -6.76 -10.31
C ILE A 28 1.22 -5.53 -11.22
N LEU A 29 1.71 -4.39 -10.72
CA LEU A 29 1.69 -3.16 -11.51
C LEU A 29 2.89 -3.00 -12.44
N GLY A 30 3.99 -3.71 -12.17
CA GLY A 30 5.16 -3.64 -13.04
C GLY A 30 5.67 -2.22 -13.16
N VAL A 31 5.78 -1.73 -14.40
CA VAL A 31 6.35 -0.41 -14.67
C VAL A 31 5.55 0.76 -14.09
N ARG A 32 4.30 0.50 -13.70
CA ARG A 32 3.46 1.54 -13.12
C ARG A 32 3.68 1.73 -11.63
N ALA A 33 4.56 0.94 -11.02
CA ALA A 33 4.87 1.05 -9.60
C ALA A 33 6.37 1.07 -9.39
N GLU A 34 6.81 1.85 -8.45
CA GLU A 34 8.22 1.90 -8.08
C GLU A 34 8.33 1.96 -6.57
N GLN A 35 9.45 1.50 -6.06
CA GLN A 35 9.73 1.52 -4.64
C GLN A 35 10.95 2.41 -4.41
N ILE A 36 10.80 3.38 -3.52
CA ILE A 36 11.85 4.34 -3.21
C ILE A 36 12.16 4.22 -1.72
N PRO A 37 13.44 4.02 -1.34
CA PRO A 37 13.80 4.05 0.07
C PRO A 37 13.54 5.45 0.64
N TRP A 38 12.86 5.49 1.75
CA TRP A 38 12.59 6.78 2.38
C TRP A 38 13.86 7.35 3.00
N GLU A 39 14.13 8.61 2.67
CA GLU A 39 15.18 9.38 3.30
C GLU A 39 14.60 10.71 3.72
N ARG A 40 14.90 11.09 4.95
CA ARG A 40 14.28 12.25 5.55
C ARG A 40 14.55 13.55 4.79
N THR A 41 15.77 13.74 4.35
CA THR A 41 16.21 15.01 3.78
C THR A 41 16.67 14.92 2.33
N SER A 42 16.64 13.73 1.73
CA SER A 42 17.19 13.54 0.40
C SER A 42 16.23 12.79 -0.50
N PRO A 43 15.05 13.37 -0.79
CA PRO A 43 14.14 12.73 -1.74
C PRO A 43 14.75 12.76 -3.14
N PRO A 44 14.41 11.78 -3.99
CA PRO A 44 14.90 11.82 -5.37
C PRO A 44 14.41 13.08 -6.07
N VAL A 45 15.30 13.69 -6.86
CA VAL A 45 14.97 14.90 -7.59
C VAL A 45 13.78 14.67 -8.51
N ARG A 46 13.73 13.50 -9.16
CA ARG A 46 12.63 13.15 -10.05
C ARG A 46 11.28 13.19 -9.32
N LEU A 47 11.23 12.71 -8.08
CA LEU A 47 10.00 12.74 -7.30
C LEU A 47 9.57 14.17 -7.00
N LEU A 48 10.53 15.04 -6.67
CA LEU A 48 10.22 16.45 -6.42
C LEU A 48 9.67 17.12 -7.68
N GLU A 49 10.24 16.79 -8.82
CA GLU A 49 9.77 17.35 -10.09
C GLU A 49 8.36 16.89 -10.40
N GLU A 50 8.06 15.63 -10.13
CA GLU A 50 6.72 15.10 -10.35
C GLU A 50 5.70 15.77 -9.42
N ILE A 51 6.08 15.99 -8.18
CA ILE A 51 5.21 16.69 -7.23
C ILE A 51 4.92 18.11 -7.71
N GLU A 52 5.95 18.80 -8.17
CA GLU A 52 5.79 20.15 -8.68
C GLU A 52 4.91 20.22 -9.93
N ALA A 53 5.01 19.21 -10.78
CA ALA A 53 4.23 19.17 -12.02
C ALA A 53 2.73 18.98 -11.74
N GLY A 54 2.37 18.45 -10.57
CA GLY A 54 0.98 18.28 -10.19
C GLY A 54 0.45 16.90 -10.52
N GLY A 55 -0.80 16.65 -10.12
CA GLY A 55 -1.43 15.36 -10.35
C GLY A 55 -0.97 14.28 -9.39
N VAL A 56 -0.26 14.65 -8.33
CA VAL A 56 0.29 13.72 -7.35
C VAL A 56 -0.44 13.91 -6.02
N ALA A 57 -0.74 12.81 -5.35
CA ALA A 57 -1.35 12.85 -4.04
C ALA A 57 -0.69 11.82 -3.13
N LEU A 58 -0.70 12.12 -1.83
CA LEU A 58 -0.24 11.20 -0.80
C LEU A 58 -1.46 10.49 -0.23
N VAL A 59 -1.44 9.16 -0.31
CA VAL A 59 -2.51 8.37 0.30
C VAL A 59 -2.18 8.24 1.78
N TYR A 60 -3.01 8.85 2.61
CA TYR A 60 -2.79 8.88 4.04
C TYR A 60 -4.06 8.43 4.74
N PRO A 61 -3.97 7.51 5.68
CA PRO A 61 -5.19 7.05 6.35
C PRO A 61 -5.89 8.22 7.05
N GLY A 62 -7.12 8.46 6.65
CA GLY A 62 -7.94 9.47 7.31
C GLY A 62 -8.64 8.90 8.52
N SER A 63 -9.32 9.78 9.24
CA SER A 63 -10.18 9.34 10.32
C SER A 63 -11.44 8.73 9.72
N SER A 64 -12.16 7.95 10.53
CA SER A 64 -13.40 7.36 10.07
C SER A 64 -14.47 8.41 9.74
N ASP A 65 -14.28 9.60 10.24
CA ASP A 65 -15.25 10.69 10.06
C ASP A 65 -14.98 11.54 8.82
N GLU A 66 -13.81 11.36 8.21
CA GLU A 66 -13.48 12.16 7.03
C GLU A 66 -14.17 11.59 5.80
N PRO A 67 -14.70 12.47 4.92
CA PRO A 67 -15.27 12.00 3.68
C PRO A 67 -14.19 11.44 2.75
N GLU A 68 -14.63 10.57 1.84
CA GLU A 68 -13.73 10.06 0.82
C GLU A 68 -13.28 11.19 -0.09
N SER A 69 -12.01 11.19 -0.45
CA SER A 69 -11.45 12.26 -1.26
C SER A 69 -11.85 12.15 -2.73
N ASP A 70 -11.97 13.31 -3.38
CA ASP A 70 -12.17 13.37 -4.82
C ASP A 70 -10.82 13.15 -5.50
N LEU A 71 -10.74 12.16 -6.36
CA LEU A 71 -9.49 11.79 -7.03
C LEU A 71 -9.36 12.37 -8.44
N THR A 72 -10.30 13.24 -8.82
CA THR A 72 -10.27 13.86 -10.15
C THR A 72 -8.95 14.61 -10.39
N GLY A 73 -8.34 14.35 -11.53
CA GLY A 73 -7.08 15.01 -11.89
C GLY A 73 -5.83 14.40 -11.29
N LEU A 74 -5.99 13.34 -10.49
CA LEU A 74 -4.86 12.67 -9.87
C LEU A 74 -4.53 11.39 -10.63
N SER A 75 -3.25 11.19 -10.92
CA SER A 75 -2.81 9.99 -11.62
C SER A 75 -1.58 9.35 -10.98
N HIS A 76 -0.96 10.03 -10.03
CA HIS A 76 0.23 9.52 -9.36
C HIS A 76 -0.01 9.56 -7.86
N PHE A 77 0.16 8.43 -7.21
CA PHE A 77 -0.13 8.30 -5.78
C PHE A 77 1.09 7.80 -5.03
N ILE A 78 1.43 8.51 -3.98
CA ILE A 78 2.53 8.13 -3.09
C ILE A 78 1.92 7.43 -1.89
N ILE A 79 2.44 6.26 -1.57
CA ILE A 79 2.00 5.50 -0.41
C ILE A 79 3.20 5.29 0.50
N ILE A 80 3.05 5.62 1.78
CA ILE A 80 4.12 5.38 2.75
C ILE A 80 4.04 3.92 3.16
N ASP A 81 5.01 3.15 2.69
CA ASP A 81 5.06 1.70 2.90
C ASP A 81 5.80 1.40 4.20
N SER A 82 5.06 1.35 5.29
CA SER A 82 5.62 1.13 6.62
C SER A 82 4.49 0.76 7.56
N THR A 83 4.80 0.55 8.85
CA THR A 83 3.76 0.37 9.85
C THR A 83 3.04 1.71 10.02
N TRP A 84 1.82 1.66 10.56
CA TRP A 84 1.06 2.87 10.84
C TRP A 84 1.86 3.89 11.65
N HIS A 85 2.51 3.40 12.68
CA HIS A 85 3.30 4.26 13.58
C HIS A 85 4.47 4.93 12.83
N GLU A 86 5.17 4.14 12.02
CA GLU A 86 6.27 4.69 11.22
C GLU A 86 5.76 5.66 10.17
N ALA A 87 4.62 5.37 9.56
CA ALA A 87 4.07 6.24 8.52
C ALA A 87 3.80 7.64 9.04
N ARG A 88 3.27 7.74 10.24
CA ARG A 88 3.03 9.05 10.85
C ARG A 88 4.33 9.83 11.04
N LYS A 89 5.36 9.14 11.53
CA LYS A 89 6.67 9.77 11.73
C LYS A 89 7.29 10.20 10.41
N ILE A 90 7.20 9.33 9.40
CA ILE A 90 7.73 9.63 8.08
C ILE A 90 7.07 10.88 7.52
N HIS A 91 5.76 10.94 7.60
CA HIS A 91 5.04 12.12 7.12
C HIS A 91 5.48 13.39 7.84
N GLN A 92 5.55 13.33 9.16
CA GLN A 92 5.94 14.51 9.97
C GLN A 92 7.37 14.96 9.70
N LYS A 93 8.26 14.03 9.39
CA LYS A 93 9.68 14.32 9.22
C LYS A 93 10.08 14.58 7.76
N SER A 94 9.13 14.59 6.87
CA SER A 94 9.42 14.74 5.44
C SER A 94 8.82 16.04 4.92
N PRO A 95 9.60 17.14 4.92
CA PRO A 95 9.07 18.44 4.48
C PRO A 95 8.45 18.40 3.08
N TYR A 96 9.05 17.62 2.17
CA TYR A 96 8.55 17.55 0.81
C TYR A 96 7.18 16.86 0.74
N LEU A 97 6.81 16.03 1.71
CA LEU A 97 5.49 15.41 1.73
C LEU A 97 4.42 16.35 2.26
N GLN A 98 4.82 17.40 2.98
CA GLN A 98 3.86 18.38 3.50
C GLN A 98 3.25 19.21 2.39
N MET A 99 3.91 19.27 1.24
CA MET A 99 3.46 20.03 0.08
C MET A 99 2.52 19.23 -0.82
N VAL A 100 2.42 17.93 -0.61
CA VAL A 100 1.61 17.05 -1.45
C VAL A 100 0.20 17.00 -0.89
N ARG A 101 -0.79 17.06 -1.80
CA ARG A 101 -2.19 16.92 -1.40
C ARG A 101 -2.40 15.54 -0.76
N ARG A 102 -2.98 15.54 0.42
CA ARG A 102 -3.35 14.28 1.07
C ARG A 102 -4.72 13.86 0.65
N ILE A 103 -4.88 12.56 0.42
CA ILE A 103 -6.18 11.98 0.14
C ILE A 103 -6.42 10.85 1.12
N SER A 104 -7.68 10.59 1.41
CA SER A 104 -8.06 9.47 2.24
C SER A 104 -9.00 8.57 1.46
N LEU A 105 -8.89 7.28 1.73
CA LEU A 105 -9.74 6.26 1.14
C LEU A 105 -10.58 5.69 2.25
N LYS A 106 -11.83 5.38 1.93
CA LYS A 106 -12.73 4.74 2.89
C LYS A 106 -13.00 3.31 2.44
N PRO A 107 -12.13 2.40 2.81
CA PRO A 107 -12.36 1.00 2.47
C PRO A 107 -13.49 0.43 3.29
N PRO A 108 -14.22 -0.53 2.75
CA PRO A 108 -15.24 -1.20 3.53
C PRO A 108 -14.63 -2.14 4.54
N GLY A 109 -14.84 -1.88 5.81
CA GLY A 109 -14.44 -2.78 6.88
C GLY A 109 -12.98 -2.65 7.31
N LYS A 110 -12.56 -3.63 8.10
CA LYS A 110 -11.23 -3.65 8.67
C LYS A 110 -10.25 -4.36 7.74
N SER A 111 -8.96 -4.11 7.94
CA SER A 111 -7.92 -4.81 7.23
C SER A 111 -8.04 -6.31 7.45
N ARG A 112 -7.86 -7.08 6.38
CA ARG A 112 -7.81 -8.54 6.45
C ARG A 112 -6.40 -9.04 6.78
N TYR A 113 -5.44 -8.14 6.82
CA TYR A 113 -4.05 -8.50 7.03
C TYR A 113 -3.72 -8.41 8.51
N ASN A 114 -3.55 -9.55 9.14
CA ASN A 114 -3.34 -9.64 10.58
C ASN A 114 -1.92 -10.01 10.98
N LEU A 115 -0.97 -9.96 10.07
CA LEU A 115 0.43 -10.23 10.41
C LEU A 115 1.10 -9.06 11.13
N ARG A 116 0.54 -7.87 10.99
CA ARG A 116 1.09 -6.67 11.63
C ARG A 116 0.29 -6.36 12.87
N LYS A 117 0.86 -6.68 14.02
CA LYS A 117 0.16 -6.54 15.30
C LYS A 117 -0.20 -5.11 15.64
N ASN A 118 0.60 -4.15 15.19
CA ASN A 118 0.39 -2.75 15.53
C ASN A 118 -0.43 -1.99 14.50
N GLN A 119 -1.03 -2.68 13.57
CA GLN A 119 -1.88 -2.03 12.59
C GLN A 119 -3.17 -1.59 13.24
N LYS A 120 -3.55 -0.34 12.99
CA LYS A 120 -4.78 0.19 13.54
C LYS A 120 -5.98 -0.47 12.88
N GLU A 121 -7.09 -0.51 13.63
CA GLU A 121 -8.31 -1.12 13.11
C GLU A 121 -8.76 -0.54 11.78
N SER A 122 -8.60 0.77 11.59
CA SER A 122 -9.00 1.42 10.36
C SER A 122 -7.88 1.45 9.32
N GLY A 123 -6.67 1.02 9.70
CA GLY A 123 -5.53 1.06 8.81
C GLY A 123 -5.49 -0.11 7.86
N LEU A 124 -5.07 0.17 6.64
CA LEU A 124 -4.90 -0.85 5.62
C LEU A 124 -3.42 -1.08 5.40
N CYS A 125 -3.05 -2.31 5.03
CA CYS A 125 -1.70 -2.55 4.59
C CYS A 125 -1.51 -1.96 3.19
N THR A 126 -0.27 -1.92 2.73
CA THR A 126 0.05 -1.31 1.45
C THR A 126 -0.74 -1.89 0.29
N ALA A 127 -0.82 -3.22 0.21
CA ALA A 127 -1.57 -3.85 -0.88
C ALA A 127 -3.05 -3.48 -0.84
N GLU A 128 -3.63 -3.46 0.35
CA GLU A 128 -5.05 -3.11 0.49
C GLU A 128 -5.31 -1.66 0.07
N CYS A 129 -4.40 -0.75 0.42
CA CYS A 129 -4.51 0.63 -0.01
C CYS A 129 -4.51 0.74 -1.53
N VAL A 130 -3.62 0.02 -2.19
CA VAL A 130 -3.52 0.06 -3.64
C VAL A 130 -4.75 -0.55 -4.30
N ILE A 131 -5.27 -1.64 -3.73
CA ILE A 131 -6.49 -2.25 -4.26
C ILE A 131 -7.64 -1.24 -4.27
N GLU A 132 -7.85 -0.57 -3.14
CA GLU A 132 -8.94 0.40 -3.04
C GLU A 132 -8.71 1.60 -3.98
N LEU A 133 -7.47 2.02 -4.08
CA LEU A 133 -7.11 3.12 -4.98
C LEU A 133 -7.39 2.75 -6.44
N LEU A 134 -7.01 1.54 -6.84
CA LEU A 134 -7.27 1.08 -8.19
C LEU A 134 -8.76 1.00 -8.49
N ARG A 135 -9.55 0.54 -7.54
CA ARG A 135 -11.00 0.52 -7.69
C ARG A 135 -11.57 1.92 -7.86
N SER A 136 -11.11 2.83 -7.01
CA SER A 136 -11.59 4.21 -7.02
C SER A 136 -11.24 4.95 -8.31
N THR A 137 -10.19 4.51 -9.00
CA THR A 137 -9.76 5.14 -10.24
C THR A 137 -10.20 4.38 -11.49
N GLY A 138 -11.04 3.36 -11.32
CA GLY A 138 -11.60 2.62 -12.44
C GLY A 138 -10.73 1.49 -12.97
N ASN A 139 -9.65 1.15 -12.27
CA ASN A 139 -8.73 0.10 -12.70
C ASN A 139 -9.13 -1.25 -12.08
N MET A 140 -10.34 -1.68 -12.40
CA MET A 140 -10.95 -2.85 -11.74
C MET A 140 -10.20 -4.15 -12.00
N THR A 141 -9.79 -4.38 -13.23
CA THR A 141 -9.09 -5.63 -13.58
C THR A 141 -7.79 -5.76 -12.79
N THR A 142 -7.01 -4.68 -12.73
CA THR A 142 -5.75 -4.69 -11.99
C THR A 142 -6.01 -4.84 -10.50
N ALA A 143 -7.07 -4.20 -10.01
CA ALA A 143 -7.44 -4.32 -8.60
C ALA A 143 -7.76 -5.77 -8.24
N GLU A 144 -8.49 -6.46 -9.11
CA GLU A 144 -8.83 -7.87 -8.88
C GLU A 144 -7.60 -8.76 -8.88
N ARG A 145 -6.68 -8.52 -9.80
CA ARG A 145 -5.45 -9.30 -9.86
C ARG A 145 -4.63 -9.11 -8.58
N LEU A 146 -4.53 -7.90 -8.12
CA LEU A 146 -3.80 -7.62 -6.87
C LEU A 146 -4.50 -8.23 -5.68
N GLN A 147 -5.83 -8.17 -5.65
CA GLN A 147 -6.59 -8.77 -4.57
C GLN A 147 -6.40 -10.29 -4.50
N GLU A 148 -6.42 -10.94 -5.64
CA GLU A 148 -6.18 -12.39 -5.67
C GLU A 148 -4.79 -12.73 -5.15
N ARG A 149 -3.79 -11.95 -5.55
CA ARG A 149 -2.44 -12.16 -5.10
C ARG A 149 -2.31 -11.91 -3.60
N PHE A 150 -2.98 -10.88 -3.11
CA PHE A 150 -2.97 -10.57 -1.69
C PHE A 150 -3.64 -11.67 -0.87
N LEU A 151 -4.78 -12.17 -1.32
CA LEU A 151 -5.47 -13.24 -0.61
C LEU A 151 -4.64 -14.52 -0.57
N ALA A 152 -3.93 -14.83 -1.65
CA ALA A 152 -3.02 -15.96 -1.67
C ALA A 152 -1.86 -15.75 -0.70
N PHE A 153 -1.40 -14.52 -0.57
CA PHE A 153 -0.30 -14.18 0.32
C PHE A 153 -0.67 -14.39 1.79
N ILE A 154 -1.90 -14.03 2.19
CA ILE A 154 -2.32 -14.17 3.59
C ILE A 154 -2.90 -15.56 3.91
N ARG A 155 -3.29 -16.33 2.88
CA ARG A 155 -3.94 -17.62 3.08
C ARG A 155 -3.07 -18.65 3.81
N PRO A 156 -1.76 -18.74 3.53
CA PRO A 156 -0.91 -19.71 4.23
C PRO A 156 -0.88 -19.52 5.75
N GLU A 157 -1.17 -18.34 6.22
CA GLU A 157 -1.20 -18.05 7.64
C GLU A 157 -2.29 -18.84 8.36
N LYS A 158 -3.31 -19.24 7.63
CA LYS A 158 -4.47 -19.93 8.17
C LYS A 158 -4.47 -21.42 7.86
N GLY A 159 -3.52 -21.87 7.09
CA GLY A 159 -3.46 -23.23 6.63
C GLY A 159 -3.16 -24.18 7.71
N PRO A 160 -3.22 -25.12 7.38
CA PRO A 160 -3.02 -26.06 7.76
C PRO A 160 -2.46 -26.56 8.36
N GLY A 161 -2.09 -26.20 8.15
CA GLY A 161 -1.69 -26.63 8.62
C GLY A 161 -1.58 -27.01 8.47
N VAL A 162 -1.48 -26.84 8.31
CA VAL A 162 -1.49 -27.32 8.35
C VAL A 162 -1.60 -27.71 7.93
N GLY A 163 -1.31 -27.53 7.71
CA GLY A 163 -1.47 -28.05 7.78
C GLY A 163 -1.40 -28.30 7.07
N GLU A 164 -1.21 -28.34 6.97
CA GLU A 164 -1.27 -28.83 6.83
C GLU A 164 -1.11 -29.22 6.15
N ILE A 165 -0.81 -29.24 5.98
CA ILE A 165 -0.71 -29.84 5.84
C ILE A 165 -0.60 -30.48 5.38
N ARG A 166 -0.27 -30.53 5.43
CA ARG A 166 -0.15 -31.32 5.55
C ARG A 166 -0.26 -32.06 5.12
N PRO A 167 -0.01 -32.09 4.89
CA PRO A 167 -0.04 -33.01 4.93
C PRO A 167 0.06 -33.66 4.71
N THR A 168 0.47 -33.43 4.56
CA THR A 168 0.49 -34.21 4.90
C THR A 168 0.52 -34.79 4.74
N GLN A 169 0.71 -34.66 4.78
CA GLN A 169 0.68 -35.43 5.22
C GLN A 169 0.49 -36.05 5.04
N SER A 170 0.60 -35.74 4.88
CA SER A 170 0.41 -36.50 5.23
C SER A 170 0.23 -37.10 4.87
N ALA A 171 0.40 -36.75 4.80
CA ALA A 171 0.22 -37.31 5.00
C ALA A 171 0.10 -37.81 4.58
N MET A 172 0.31 -37.79 4.57
CA MET A 172 0.19 -38.35 4.71
C MET A 172 0.03 -38.88 4.56
N SER A 173 0.14 -38.53 4.69
CA SER A 173 -0.07 -39.10 4.89
C SER A 173 -0.19 -39.63 4.88
#